data_977344f8ad62218f016eebfcd228c5e6
#
_entry.id   977344f8ad62218f016eebfcd228c5e6
#
_cell.length_a   1.000
_cell.length_b   1.000
_cell.length_c   1.000
_cell.angle_alpha   90.00
_cell.angle_beta   90.00
_cell.angle_gamma   90.00
#
_symmetry.space_group_name_H-M   'P 1'
#
loop_
_entity.id
_entity.type
_entity.pdbx_description
1 polymer ?
#
loop_
_entity_poly.entity_id
_entity_poly.type
_entity_poly.pdbx_seq_one_letter_code
_entity_poly.pdbx_strand_id
1 'polypeptide(L)'
;MAQLRRILESPDFPASQRNRRFLQRVVENSLIGKRTSAGEVAIEVFGRPTSFDSMKDPIIRIEAAKLRRDLETYYLKSGKHDPIHLSLAKGRYVAQSRYNRNHVPGVEHSQESLLILRAALLGLAGQQEEAQAAWHAVQIDYPEFSLNPRAHEAVQAICGADRRVRELVLEGLRRASSPSRP
;
A
#
# COMPACT_ATOMS: atom_id res chain seq x y z
N MET A 1 -1.29 -10.32 9.28
CA MET A 1 -2.76 -10.28 9.00
C MET A 1 -3.24 -8.93 8.46
N ALA A 2 -2.71 -7.78 8.89
CA ALA A 2 -3.15 -6.46 8.40
C ALA A 2 -3.09 -6.31 6.87
N GLN A 3 -1.99 -6.74 6.22
CA GLN A 3 -1.85 -6.68 4.77
C GLN A 3 -2.89 -7.53 4.02
N LEU A 4 -3.18 -8.73 4.52
CA LEU A 4 -4.22 -9.57 3.91
C LEU A 4 -5.58 -8.87 3.94
N ARG A 5 -5.96 -8.28 5.08
CA ARG A 5 -7.22 -7.56 5.22
C ARG A 5 -7.30 -6.39 4.24
N ARG A 6 -6.24 -5.59 4.12
CA ARG A 6 -6.15 -4.47 3.17
C ARG A 6 -6.41 -4.91 1.73
N ILE A 7 -5.81 -6.04 1.29
CA ILE A 7 -6.06 -6.62 -0.03
C ILE A 7 -7.52 -7.06 -0.17
N LEU A 8 -8.04 -7.82 0.80
CA LEU A 8 -9.38 -8.38 0.72
C LEU A 8 -10.50 -7.31 0.74
N GLU A 9 -10.28 -6.17 1.38
CA GLU A 9 -11.24 -5.06 1.46
C GLU A 9 -11.11 -4.09 0.27
N SER A 10 -10.02 -4.15 -0.51
CA SER A 10 -9.78 -3.22 -1.60
C SER A 10 -10.73 -3.44 -2.79
N PRO A 11 -11.31 -2.36 -3.35
CA PRO A 11 -12.08 -2.41 -4.59
C PRO A 11 -11.20 -2.72 -5.81
N ASP A 12 -9.90 -2.40 -5.75
CA ASP A 12 -8.92 -2.66 -6.82
C ASP A 12 -8.39 -4.09 -6.85
N PHE A 13 -8.83 -4.93 -5.92
CA PHE A 13 -8.53 -6.36 -5.94
C PHE A 13 -9.67 -7.12 -6.66
N PRO A 14 -9.54 -7.43 -7.97
CA PRO A 14 -10.64 -7.89 -8.80
C PRO A 14 -11.03 -9.37 -8.57
N ALA A 15 -10.42 -10.02 -7.57
CA ALA A 15 -10.67 -11.41 -7.27
C ALA A 15 -12.13 -11.68 -6.84
N SER A 16 -12.69 -12.79 -7.36
CA SER A 16 -14.00 -13.30 -6.94
C SER A 16 -14.00 -13.62 -5.42
N GLN A 17 -15.20 -13.70 -4.83
CA GLN A 17 -15.35 -14.06 -3.42
C GLN A 17 -14.70 -15.44 -3.08
N ARG A 18 -14.74 -16.40 -4.00
CA ARG A 18 -14.05 -17.70 -3.85
C ARG A 18 -12.53 -17.51 -3.84
N ASN A 19 -11.99 -16.70 -4.75
CA ASN A 19 -10.56 -16.44 -4.80
C ASN A 19 -10.05 -15.59 -3.63
N ARG A 20 -10.89 -14.69 -3.06
CA ARG A 20 -10.60 -14.01 -1.79
C ARG A 20 -10.46 -15.02 -0.64
N ARG A 21 -11.40 -15.98 -0.52
CA ARG A 21 -11.31 -17.08 0.46
C ARG A 21 -10.10 -17.98 0.21
N PHE A 22 -9.77 -18.25 -1.06
CA PHE A 22 -8.58 -19.03 -1.40
C PHE A 22 -7.32 -18.32 -0.91
N LEU A 23 -7.15 -17.02 -1.21
CA LEU A 23 -6.01 -16.24 -0.71
C LEU A 23 -5.94 -16.28 0.81
N GLN A 24 -7.06 -16.03 1.47
CA GLN A 24 -7.15 -16.03 2.93
C GLN A 24 -6.67 -17.36 3.50
N ARG A 25 -7.19 -18.50 3.04
CA ARG A 25 -6.80 -19.83 3.50
C ARG A 25 -5.30 -20.10 3.31
N VAL A 26 -4.75 -19.73 2.14
CA VAL A 26 -3.32 -19.94 1.87
C VAL A 26 -2.45 -19.09 2.79
N VAL A 27 -2.81 -17.84 3.04
CA VAL A 27 -2.05 -16.95 3.93
C VAL A 27 -2.13 -17.46 5.37
N GLU A 28 -3.32 -17.79 5.87
CA GLU A 28 -3.51 -18.34 7.22
C GLU A 28 -2.67 -19.61 7.46
N ASN A 29 -2.75 -20.57 6.54
CA ASN A 29 -1.95 -21.80 6.62
C ASN A 29 -0.45 -21.50 6.57
N SER A 30 -0.02 -20.57 5.70
CA SER A 30 1.40 -20.22 5.58
C SER A 30 1.95 -19.59 6.86
N LEU A 31 1.15 -18.80 7.58
CA LEU A 31 1.55 -18.15 8.84
C LEU A 31 1.81 -19.16 9.96
N ILE A 32 1.10 -20.28 9.96
CA ILE A 32 1.29 -21.38 10.94
C ILE A 32 2.21 -22.49 10.42
N GLY A 33 2.90 -22.26 9.29
CA GLY A 33 3.81 -23.25 8.68
C GLY A 33 3.11 -24.44 8.03
N LYS A 34 1.78 -24.42 7.89
CA LYS A 34 1.01 -25.48 7.25
C LYS A 34 1.04 -25.33 5.74
N ARG A 35 1.29 -26.42 5.01
CA ARG A 35 1.16 -26.45 3.55
C ARG A 35 -0.30 -26.60 3.15
N THR A 36 -0.76 -25.77 2.22
CA THR A 36 -2.08 -25.89 1.62
C THR A 36 -2.02 -26.84 0.41
N SER A 37 -2.89 -27.84 0.36
CA SER A 37 -3.00 -28.75 -0.79
C SER A 37 -4.06 -28.31 -1.77
N ALA A 38 -3.98 -28.76 -3.04
CA ALA A 38 -5.02 -28.52 -4.03
C ALA A 38 -6.36 -29.15 -3.62
N GLY A 39 -6.32 -30.34 -2.99
CA GLY A 39 -7.51 -31.03 -2.50
C GLY A 39 -8.22 -30.25 -1.39
N GLU A 40 -7.46 -29.75 -0.42
CA GLU A 40 -7.99 -28.90 0.66
C GLU A 40 -8.72 -27.67 0.09
N VAL A 41 -8.08 -26.94 -0.82
CA VAL A 41 -8.70 -25.77 -1.46
C VAL A 41 -9.92 -26.14 -2.30
N ALA A 42 -9.84 -27.24 -3.06
CA ALA A 42 -10.95 -27.70 -3.86
C ALA A 42 -12.20 -28.00 -3.02
N ILE A 43 -12.03 -28.71 -1.92
CA ILE A 43 -13.14 -29.11 -1.05
C ILE A 43 -13.64 -27.91 -0.24
N GLU A 44 -12.77 -27.23 0.50
CA GLU A 44 -13.18 -26.24 1.48
C GLU A 44 -13.56 -24.88 0.87
N VAL A 45 -12.93 -24.50 -0.25
CA VAL A 45 -13.15 -23.19 -0.85
C VAL A 45 -14.05 -23.28 -2.09
N PHE A 46 -13.83 -24.32 -2.92
CA PHE A 46 -14.56 -24.47 -4.18
C PHE A 46 -15.73 -25.43 -4.12
N GLY A 47 -15.97 -26.08 -2.97
CA GLY A 47 -17.11 -26.99 -2.75
C GLY A 47 -17.05 -28.25 -3.62
N ARG A 48 -15.84 -28.71 -3.98
CA ARG A 48 -15.65 -29.95 -4.74
C ARG A 48 -15.87 -31.17 -3.83
N PRO A 49 -16.29 -32.31 -4.38
CA PRO A 49 -16.45 -33.52 -3.58
C PRO A 49 -15.10 -34.02 -3.03
N THR A 50 -15.16 -34.82 -1.98
CA THR A 50 -13.96 -35.40 -1.35
C THR A 50 -13.18 -36.35 -2.30
N SER A 51 -13.82 -36.82 -3.36
CA SER A 51 -13.20 -37.59 -4.46
C SER A 51 -12.45 -36.72 -5.47
N PHE A 52 -12.28 -35.41 -5.22
CA PHE A 52 -11.55 -34.50 -6.12
C PHE A 52 -10.11 -34.96 -6.35
N ASP A 53 -9.77 -35.10 -7.63
CA ASP A 53 -8.41 -35.46 -8.07
C ASP A 53 -7.76 -34.28 -8.82
N SER A 54 -6.79 -33.65 -8.18
CA SER A 54 -6.06 -32.50 -8.74
C SER A 54 -5.21 -32.82 -9.97
N MET A 55 -4.95 -34.09 -10.24
CA MET A 55 -4.24 -34.53 -11.45
C MET A 55 -5.17 -34.54 -12.67
N LYS A 56 -6.45 -34.85 -12.45
CA LYS A 56 -7.48 -34.90 -13.50
C LYS A 56 -8.19 -33.56 -13.71
N ASP A 57 -8.44 -32.80 -12.63
CA ASP A 57 -9.13 -31.51 -12.69
C ASP A 57 -8.16 -30.36 -12.39
N PRO A 58 -7.80 -29.54 -13.39
CA PRO A 58 -6.84 -28.45 -13.24
C PRO A 58 -7.43 -27.19 -12.59
N ILE A 59 -8.69 -27.20 -12.13
CA ILE A 59 -9.41 -26.00 -11.70
C ILE A 59 -8.62 -25.18 -10.67
N ILE A 60 -8.03 -25.81 -9.67
CA ILE A 60 -7.28 -25.09 -8.61
C ILE A 60 -6.01 -24.43 -9.17
N ARG A 61 -5.36 -25.05 -10.16
CA ARG A 61 -4.18 -24.45 -10.85
C ARG A 61 -4.59 -23.22 -11.65
N ILE A 62 -5.74 -23.28 -12.32
CA ILE A 62 -6.29 -22.16 -13.10
C ILE A 62 -6.66 -21.00 -12.17
N GLU A 63 -7.38 -21.29 -11.09
CA GLU A 63 -7.80 -20.26 -10.13
C GLU A 63 -6.60 -19.66 -9.38
N ALA A 64 -5.57 -20.44 -9.07
CA ALA A 64 -4.32 -19.93 -8.50
C ALA A 64 -3.55 -19.02 -9.49
N ALA A 65 -3.58 -19.33 -10.79
CA ALA A 65 -2.97 -18.46 -11.81
C ALA A 65 -3.74 -17.15 -11.95
N LYS A 66 -5.08 -17.20 -11.90
CA LYS A 66 -5.93 -16.02 -11.89
C LYS A 66 -5.68 -15.18 -10.64
N LEU A 67 -5.64 -15.79 -9.46
CA LEU A 67 -5.38 -15.11 -8.19
C LEU A 67 -4.04 -14.38 -8.18
N ARG A 68 -2.99 -14.94 -8.82
CA ARG A 68 -1.70 -14.23 -8.97
C ARG A 68 -1.84 -12.96 -9.81
N ARG A 69 -2.56 -13.02 -10.93
CA ARG A 69 -2.83 -11.85 -11.78
C ARG A 69 -3.67 -10.79 -11.05
N ASP A 70 -4.65 -11.24 -10.26
CA ASP A 70 -5.48 -10.35 -9.46
C ASP A 70 -4.63 -9.62 -8.40
N LEU A 71 -3.66 -10.30 -7.76
CA LEU A 71 -2.68 -9.69 -6.85
C LEU A 71 -1.75 -8.71 -7.58
N GLU A 72 -1.26 -9.06 -8.77
CA GLU A 72 -0.46 -8.14 -9.59
C GLU A 72 -1.25 -6.88 -9.93
N THR A 73 -2.52 -7.02 -10.33
CA THR A 73 -3.41 -5.89 -10.62
C THR A 73 -3.60 -4.98 -9.40
N TYR A 74 -3.81 -5.57 -8.22
CA TYR A 74 -3.91 -4.83 -6.96
C TYR A 74 -2.63 -4.00 -6.69
N TYR A 75 -1.44 -4.63 -6.81
CA TYR A 75 -0.17 -3.95 -6.55
C TYR A 75 0.24 -2.93 -7.62
N LEU A 76 -0.34 -2.98 -8.81
CA LEU A 76 -0.18 -1.94 -9.82
C LEU A 76 -1.05 -0.70 -9.53
N LYS A 77 -2.08 -0.84 -8.70
CA LYS A 77 -3.04 0.20 -8.33
C LYS A 77 -2.87 0.60 -6.86
N SER A 78 -3.88 0.36 -6.04
CA SER A 78 -3.95 0.78 -4.64
C SER A 78 -2.89 0.15 -3.72
N GLY A 79 -2.39 -1.04 -4.05
CA GLY A 79 -1.36 -1.72 -3.27
C GLY A 79 0.09 -1.32 -3.58
N LYS A 80 0.32 -0.36 -4.49
CA LYS A 80 1.66 0.03 -4.95
C LYS A 80 2.61 0.42 -3.82
N HIS A 81 2.07 1.06 -2.79
CA HIS A 81 2.84 1.57 -1.65
C HIS A 81 2.60 0.79 -0.35
N ASP A 82 1.96 -0.36 -0.43
CA ASP A 82 1.77 -1.20 0.74
C ASP A 82 3.11 -1.64 1.36
N PRO A 83 3.19 -1.72 2.70
CA PRO A 83 4.44 -2.09 3.39
C PRO A 83 4.91 -3.51 3.06
N ILE A 84 3.98 -4.40 2.78
CA ILE A 84 4.26 -5.82 2.53
C ILE A 84 3.63 -6.23 1.20
N HIS A 85 4.45 -6.81 0.34
CA HIS A 85 4.00 -7.42 -0.90
C HIS A 85 3.73 -8.91 -0.66
N LEU A 86 2.45 -9.30 -0.72
CA LEU A 86 2.04 -10.71 -0.68
C LEU A 86 1.98 -11.28 -2.09
N SER A 87 2.50 -12.50 -2.26
CA SER A 87 2.43 -13.24 -3.52
C SER A 87 2.13 -14.71 -3.27
N LEU A 88 1.62 -15.39 -4.30
CA LEU A 88 1.35 -16.83 -4.27
C LEU A 88 2.42 -17.55 -5.09
N ALA A 89 3.21 -18.43 -4.45
CA ALA A 89 4.29 -19.16 -5.10
C ALA A 89 3.80 -20.00 -6.29
N LYS A 90 4.54 -19.99 -7.40
CA LYS A 90 4.25 -20.85 -8.56
C LYS A 90 4.46 -22.32 -8.18
N GLY A 91 3.53 -23.18 -8.61
CA GLY A 91 3.59 -24.62 -8.35
C GLY A 91 3.31 -25.06 -6.91
N ARG A 92 3.09 -24.11 -6.02
CA ARG A 92 2.78 -24.36 -4.61
C ARG A 92 1.68 -23.40 -4.14
N TYR A 93 0.83 -23.85 -3.21
CA TYR A 93 -0.18 -23.00 -2.59
C TYR A 93 0.35 -22.49 -1.25
N VAL A 94 1.39 -21.66 -1.34
CA VAL A 94 2.07 -21.05 -0.20
C VAL A 94 2.15 -19.55 -0.45
N ALA A 95 1.71 -18.77 0.51
CA ALA A 95 1.89 -17.33 0.48
C ALA A 95 3.34 -16.98 0.82
N GLN A 96 3.89 -16.06 0.04
CA GLN A 96 5.18 -15.46 0.29
C GLN A 96 4.96 -13.98 0.59
N SER A 97 5.68 -13.46 1.54
CA SER A 97 5.69 -12.04 1.87
C SER A 97 7.10 -11.49 1.74
N ARG A 98 7.18 -10.28 1.22
CA ARG A 98 8.43 -9.51 1.23
C ARG A 98 8.14 -8.05 1.56
N TYR A 99 9.08 -7.43 2.24
CA TYR A 99 8.99 -6.00 2.52
C TYR A 99 9.09 -5.21 1.21
N ASN A 100 8.21 -4.23 1.05
CA ASN A 100 8.24 -3.33 -0.08
C ASN A 100 9.26 -2.22 0.20
N ARG A 101 10.39 -2.23 -0.50
CA ARG A 101 11.45 -1.23 -0.33
C ARG A 101 11.02 0.19 -0.72
N ASN A 102 9.96 0.32 -1.51
CA ASN A 102 9.37 1.59 -1.89
C ASN A 102 8.31 2.08 -0.88
N HIS A 103 8.05 1.30 0.17
CA HIS A 103 7.20 1.71 1.26
C HIS A 103 7.96 2.68 2.16
N VAL A 104 7.46 3.89 2.29
CA VAL A 104 7.94 4.87 3.26
C VAL A 104 6.96 4.84 4.44
N PRO A 105 7.39 4.35 5.63
CA PRO A 105 6.51 4.30 6.80
C PRO A 105 5.99 5.68 7.15
N GLY A 106 4.68 5.80 7.36
CA GLY A 106 4.04 7.05 7.78
C GLY A 106 3.69 8.02 6.64
N VAL A 107 4.06 7.69 5.40
CA VAL A 107 3.58 8.45 4.24
C VAL A 107 2.34 7.76 3.70
N GLU A 108 1.18 8.17 4.14
CA GLU A 108 -0.02 8.01 3.33
C GLU A 108 0.19 8.89 2.09
N HIS A 109 0.34 8.26 0.93
CA HIS A 109 0.58 8.97 -0.34
C HIS A 109 -0.75 9.56 -0.81
N SER A 110 -1.34 10.43 -0.01
CA SER A 110 -2.38 11.32 -0.45
C SER A 110 -1.75 12.37 -1.37
N GLN A 111 -2.51 12.86 -2.32
CA GLN A 111 -2.09 13.97 -3.17
C GLN A 111 -1.63 15.17 -2.32
N GLU A 112 -2.29 15.39 -1.19
CA GLU A 112 -1.94 16.34 -0.13
C GLU A 112 -0.50 16.15 0.38
N SER A 113 -0.16 14.92 0.82
CA SER A 113 1.19 14.61 1.34
C SER A 113 2.30 14.90 0.33
N LEU A 114 2.05 14.61 -0.96
CA LEU A 114 3.01 14.87 -2.03
C LEU A 114 3.19 16.37 -2.28
N LEU A 115 2.13 17.16 -2.26
CA LEU A 115 2.18 18.61 -2.43
C LEU A 115 2.92 19.27 -1.27
N ILE A 116 2.66 18.85 -0.03
CA ILE A 116 3.33 19.34 1.17
C ILE A 116 4.82 19.04 1.11
N LEU A 117 5.21 17.80 0.79
CA LEU A 117 6.61 17.41 0.67
C LEU A 117 7.33 18.17 -0.45
N ARG A 118 6.66 18.38 -1.59
CA ARG A 118 7.21 19.17 -2.68
C ARG A 118 7.52 20.60 -2.25
N ALA A 119 6.59 21.28 -1.59
CA ALA A 119 6.80 22.64 -1.09
C ALA A 119 7.96 22.69 -0.08
N ALA A 120 8.02 21.71 0.84
CA ALA A 120 9.10 21.63 1.83
C ALA A 120 10.47 21.41 1.18
N LEU A 121 10.59 20.49 0.23
CA LEU A 121 11.86 20.19 -0.45
C LEU A 121 12.37 21.37 -1.27
N LEU A 122 11.48 22.06 -1.99
CA LEU A 122 11.83 23.27 -2.74
C LEU A 122 12.31 24.40 -1.80
N GLY A 123 11.64 24.56 -0.66
CA GLY A 123 12.07 25.52 0.37
C GLY A 123 13.44 25.19 0.97
N LEU A 124 13.74 23.93 1.23
CA LEU A 124 15.07 23.48 1.69
C LEU A 124 16.15 23.66 0.63
N ALA A 125 15.79 23.43 -0.66
CA ALA A 125 16.71 23.61 -1.79
C ALA A 125 16.99 25.09 -2.11
N GLY A 126 16.30 26.04 -1.45
CA GLY A 126 16.43 27.47 -1.72
C GLY A 126 15.78 27.95 -3.02
N GLN A 127 14.96 27.11 -3.65
CA GLN A 127 14.18 27.45 -4.86
C GLN A 127 12.94 28.23 -4.46
N GLN A 128 13.12 29.49 -4.06
CA GLN A 128 12.10 30.27 -3.35
C GLN A 128 10.82 30.49 -4.16
N GLU A 129 10.93 30.83 -5.44
CA GLU A 129 9.77 31.08 -6.30
C GLU A 129 8.92 29.82 -6.50
N GLU A 130 9.58 28.71 -6.80
CA GLU A 130 8.91 27.41 -6.98
C GLU A 130 8.34 26.88 -5.67
N ALA A 131 9.02 27.11 -4.55
CA ALA A 131 8.56 26.74 -3.22
C ALA A 131 7.28 27.50 -2.83
N GLN A 132 7.23 28.80 -3.11
CA GLN A 132 6.05 29.65 -2.87
C GLN A 132 4.89 29.22 -3.77
N ALA A 133 5.12 28.93 -5.04
CA ALA A 133 4.09 28.44 -5.95
C ALA A 133 3.53 27.10 -5.47
N ALA A 134 4.40 26.17 -5.04
CA ALA A 134 3.98 24.88 -4.49
C ALA A 134 3.21 25.03 -3.17
N TRP A 135 3.65 25.94 -2.28
CA TRP A 135 2.96 26.24 -1.04
C TRP A 135 1.57 26.86 -1.27
N HIS A 136 1.46 27.78 -2.23
CA HIS A 136 0.19 28.39 -2.63
C HIS A 136 -0.80 27.35 -3.16
N ALA A 137 -0.32 26.39 -3.94
CA ALA A 137 -1.14 25.27 -4.40
C ALA A 137 -1.68 24.42 -3.22
N VAL A 138 -0.85 24.16 -2.20
CA VAL A 138 -1.31 23.49 -0.97
C VAL A 138 -2.42 24.29 -0.29
N GLN A 139 -2.30 25.62 -0.20
CA GLN A 139 -3.31 26.46 0.45
C GLN A 139 -4.63 26.56 -0.33
N ILE A 140 -4.58 26.45 -1.66
CA ILE A 140 -5.79 26.44 -2.51
C ILE A 140 -6.52 25.11 -2.35
N ASP A 141 -5.81 23.99 -2.47
CA ASP A 141 -6.42 22.66 -2.47
C ASP A 141 -6.79 22.20 -1.04
N TYR A 142 -6.08 22.72 -0.02
CA TYR A 142 -6.24 22.37 1.40
C TYR A 142 -6.21 23.61 2.28
N PRO A 143 -7.26 24.44 2.26
CA PRO A 143 -7.29 25.75 2.97
C PRO A 143 -7.17 25.62 4.50
N GLU A 144 -7.51 24.45 5.06
CA GLU A 144 -7.31 24.14 6.47
C GLU A 144 -5.84 23.92 6.84
N PHE A 145 -4.96 23.72 5.86
CA PHE A 145 -3.54 23.50 6.06
C PHE A 145 -2.82 24.84 6.19
N SER A 146 -2.82 25.40 7.38
CA SER A 146 -1.97 26.53 7.75
C SER A 146 -0.81 26.04 8.64
N LEU A 147 0.29 26.81 8.76
CA LEU A 147 1.42 26.47 9.67
C LEU A 147 1.01 26.62 11.16
N ASN A 148 -0.03 25.91 11.54
CA ASN A 148 -0.61 25.82 12.87
C ASN A 148 -0.46 24.37 13.42
N PRO A 149 -1.00 24.05 14.61
CA PRO A 149 -0.93 22.70 15.17
C PRO A 149 -1.38 21.56 14.25
N ARG A 150 -2.37 21.80 13.36
CA ARG A 150 -2.82 20.78 12.39
C ARG A 150 -1.78 20.48 11.31
N ALA A 151 -0.98 21.48 10.91
CA ALA A 151 0.16 21.26 10.04
C ALA A 151 1.17 20.30 10.67
N HIS A 152 1.38 20.38 11.97
CA HIS A 152 2.25 19.46 12.69
C HIS A 152 1.72 18.03 12.69
N GLU A 153 0.42 17.84 12.82
CA GLU A 153 -0.21 16.51 12.73
C GLU A 153 -0.09 15.91 11.33
N ALA A 154 -0.35 16.69 10.29
CA ALA A 154 -0.20 16.25 8.90
C ALA A 154 1.25 15.92 8.57
N VAL A 155 2.22 16.76 8.97
CA VAL A 155 3.65 16.50 8.80
C VAL A 155 4.07 15.28 9.61
N GLN A 156 3.51 15.05 10.79
CA GLN A 156 3.76 13.85 11.59
C GLN A 156 3.24 12.58 10.90
N ALA A 157 2.06 12.65 10.28
CA ALA A 157 1.51 11.55 9.49
C ALA A 157 2.39 11.23 8.27
N ILE A 158 2.94 12.26 7.62
CA ILE A 158 3.84 12.14 6.47
C ILE A 158 5.22 11.57 6.88
N CYS A 159 5.81 12.06 7.96
CA CYS A 159 7.19 11.75 8.36
C CYS A 159 7.27 10.57 9.35
N GLY A 160 6.15 10.06 9.84
CA GLY A 160 6.12 9.03 10.87
C GLY A 160 6.76 9.51 12.19
N ALA A 161 7.41 8.57 12.91
CA ALA A 161 8.02 8.84 14.22
C ALA A 161 9.38 9.53 14.14
N ASP A 162 9.97 9.73 12.95
CA ASP A 162 11.31 10.34 12.83
C ASP A 162 11.24 11.85 13.05
N ARG A 163 11.72 12.26 14.23
CA ARG A 163 11.76 13.66 14.66
C ARG A 163 12.63 14.52 13.74
N ARG A 164 13.77 14.00 13.25
CA ARG A 164 14.70 14.78 12.42
C ARG A 164 14.08 15.08 11.05
N VAL A 165 13.44 14.09 10.44
CA VAL A 165 12.75 14.25 9.16
C VAL A 165 11.60 15.26 9.31
N ARG A 166 10.85 15.19 10.38
CA ARG A 166 9.77 16.14 10.68
C ARG A 166 10.27 17.58 10.84
N GLU A 167 11.34 17.79 11.58
CA GLU A 167 11.94 19.12 11.78
C GLU A 167 12.44 19.70 10.45
N LEU A 168 13.04 18.89 9.57
CA LEU A 168 13.45 19.29 8.23
C LEU A 168 12.27 19.70 7.36
N VAL A 169 11.21 18.90 7.31
CA VAL A 169 10.00 19.21 6.53
C VAL A 169 9.36 20.52 7.01
N LEU A 170 9.23 20.72 8.32
CA LEU A 170 8.68 21.95 8.88
C LEU A 170 9.55 23.18 8.55
N GLU A 171 10.88 23.03 8.59
CA GLU A 171 11.78 24.10 8.21
C GLU A 171 11.65 24.45 6.71
N GLY A 172 11.55 23.44 5.84
CA GLY A 172 11.31 23.65 4.42
C GLY A 172 10.00 24.39 4.13
N LEU A 173 8.94 24.03 4.85
CA LEU A 173 7.63 24.70 4.73
C LEU A 173 7.68 26.15 5.21
N ARG A 174 8.41 26.44 6.32
CA ARG A 174 8.62 27.82 6.78
C ARG A 174 9.30 28.66 5.73
N ARG A 175 10.35 28.12 5.07
CA ARG A 175 11.04 28.81 3.97
C ARG A 175 10.12 29.02 2.77
N ALA A 176 9.34 28.00 2.39
CA ALA A 176 8.37 28.10 1.31
C ALA A 176 7.27 29.16 1.58
N SER A 177 6.87 29.32 2.84
CA SER A 177 5.84 30.30 3.24
C SER A 177 6.36 31.71 3.45
N SER A 178 7.69 31.89 3.50
CA SER A 178 8.29 33.22 3.72
C SER A 178 8.24 34.07 2.44
N PRO A 179 7.86 35.36 2.52
CA PRO A 179 7.90 36.25 1.36
C PRO A 179 9.34 36.38 0.85
N SER A 180 9.49 36.41 -0.48
CA SER A 180 10.79 36.71 -1.09
C SER A 180 11.28 38.05 -0.57
N ARG A 181 12.49 38.05 0.02
CA ARG A 181 13.11 39.34 0.32
C ARG A 181 13.46 40.04 -1.00
N PRO A 182 13.10 41.33 -1.12
CA PRO A 182 13.44 42.12 -2.31
C PRO A 182 14.95 42.24 -2.51
#